data_0bdb88e4733ece8636c55ca44ebd82af
#
_entry.id   0bdb88e4733ece8636c55ca44ebd82af
#
_cell.length_a   1.000
_cell.length_b   1.000
_cell.length_c   1.000
_cell.angle_alpha   90.00
_cell.angle_beta   90.00
_cell.angle_gamma   90.00
#
_symmetry.space_group_name_H-M   'P 1'
#
loop_
_entity.id
_entity.type
_entity.pdbx_description
1 polymer ?
#
loop_
_entity_poly.entity_id
_entity_poly.type
_entity_poly.pdbx_seq_one_letter_code
_entity_poly.pdbx_strand_id
1 'polypeptide(L)'
;MQRILSPLGIEVATADMLGITLTDAEETGSTFEENAYIKAYSGCMESGLPCIADDSGLAVDYLGGEPGVYSARYAGEHGNDKANNEKLLKKLAGVDYEDRTARFVCCVCVHFPDGRYLVVRGKCEGKIGFEEKG
;
A
#
# COMPACT_ATOMS: atom_id res chain seq x y z
N MET A 1 1.87 -8.61 -10.48
CA MET A 1 3.31 -8.82 -10.25
C MET A 1 3.91 -9.92 -11.13
N GLN A 2 3.22 -11.01 -11.33
CA GLN A 2 3.63 -12.09 -12.23
C GLN A 2 3.95 -11.57 -13.64
N ARG A 3 3.13 -10.66 -14.14
CA ARG A 3 3.28 -10.05 -15.46
C ARG A 3 4.62 -9.31 -15.63
N ILE A 4 5.13 -8.73 -14.54
CA ILE A 4 6.39 -7.97 -14.54
C ILE A 4 7.58 -8.90 -14.35
N LEU A 5 7.48 -9.87 -13.47
CA LEU A 5 8.59 -10.72 -13.05
C LEU A 5 8.79 -11.97 -13.92
N SER A 6 7.73 -12.49 -14.52
CA SER A 6 7.82 -13.66 -15.40
C SER A 6 8.84 -13.51 -16.53
N PRO A 7 8.88 -12.35 -17.25
CA PRO A 7 9.87 -12.16 -18.31
C PRO A 7 11.32 -12.17 -17.81
N LEU A 8 11.52 -11.97 -16.50
CA LEU A 8 12.85 -12.00 -15.89
C LEU A 8 13.22 -13.37 -15.35
N GLY A 9 12.39 -14.39 -15.63
CA GLY A 9 12.61 -15.74 -15.15
C GLY A 9 12.25 -15.96 -13.68
N ILE A 10 11.49 -15.03 -13.09
CA ILE A 10 11.04 -15.11 -11.70
C ILE A 10 9.61 -15.60 -11.67
N GLU A 11 9.37 -16.69 -10.96
CA GLU A 11 8.04 -17.24 -10.77
C GLU A 11 7.44 -16.73 -9.46
N VAL A 12 6.23 -16.15 -9.52
CA VAL A 12 5.53 -15.63 -8.36
C VAL A 12 4.36 -16.55 -8.03
N ALA A 13 4.28 -16.98 -6.77
CA ALA A 13 3.19 -17.80 -6.28
C ALA A 13 2.52 -17.13 -5.08
N THR A 14 1.21 -17.27 -4.96
CA THR A 14 0.47 -16.81 -3.78
C THR A 14 0.52 -17.89 -2.70
N ALA A 15 0.19 -17.50 -1.45
CA ALA A 15 0.10 -18.46 -0.35
C ALA A 15 -0.91 -19.58 -0.67
N ASP A 16 -2.03 -19.27 -1.31
CA ASP A 16 -3.04 -20.24 -1.71
C ASP A 16 -2.49 -21.25 -2.70
N MET A 17 -1.70 -20.81 -3.68
CA MET A 17 -1.08 -21.67 -4.68
C MET A 17 -0.10 -22.66 -4.04
N LEU A 18 0.53 -22.28 -2.93
CA LEU A 18 1.48 -23.11 -2.20
C LEU A 18 0.81 -23.96 -1.11
N GLY A 19 -0.49 -23.78 -0.89
CA GLY A 19 -1.20 -24.46 0.19
C GLY A 19 -0.80 -23.99 1.58
N ILE A 20 -0.32 -22.75 1.70
CA ILE A 20 0.14 -22.15 2.95
C ILE A 20 -0.86 -21.10 3.42
N THR A 21 -1.16 -21.09 4.71
CA THR A 21 -1.94 -20.03 5.34
C THR A 21 -1.00 -19.06 6.04
N LEU A 22 -1.02 -17.81 5.63
CA LEU A 22 -0.21 -16.76 6.25
C LEU A 22 -1.06 -15.96 7.23
N THR A 23 -0.46 -15.57 8.35
CA THR A 23 -1.08 -14.68 9.31
C THR A 23 -1.05 -13.24 8.76
N ASP A 24 -2.15 -12.52 8.92
CA ASP A 24 -2.18 -11.10 8.59
C ASP A 24 -1.28 -10.33 9.55
N ALA A 25 -0.25 -9.69 9.03
CA ALA A 25 0.65 -8.88 9.83
C ALA A 25 -0.02 -7.55 10.19
N GLU A 26 0.12 -7.11 11.44
CA GLU A 26 -0.33 -5.80 11.85
C GLU A 26 0.54 -4.71 11.22
N GLU A 27 -0.10 -3.78 10.51
CA GLU A 27 0.59 -2.65 9.88
C GLU A 27 0.79 -1.55 10.91
N THR A 28 1.79 -1.73 11.78
CA THR A 28 2.09 -0.82 12.88
C THR A 28 3.11 0.25 12.52
N GLY A 29 3.66 0.20 11.31
CA GLY A 29 4.63 1.19 10.84
C GLY A 29 4.00 2.54 10.57
N SER A 30 4.80 3.59 10.64
CA SER A 30 4.38 4.96 10.36
C SER A 30 4.67 5.37 8.91
N THR A 31 5.33 4.54 8.13
CA THR A 31 5.63 4.77 6.72
C THR A 31 5.22 3.58 5.87
N PHE A 32 5.07 3.82 4.56
CA PHE A 32 4.77 2.74 3.61
C PHE A 32 5.91 1.71 3.57
N GLU A 33 7.16 2.18 3.64
CA GLU A 33 8.34 1.31 3.66
C GLU A 33 8.31 0.38 4.85
N GLU A 34 8.01 0.90 6.05
CA GLU A 34 7.93 0.09 7.26
C GLU A 34 6.85 -0.97 7.18
N ASN A 35 5.66 -0.61 6.69
CA ASN A 35 4.54 -1.55 6.57
C ASN A 35 4.81 -2.62 5.52
N ALA A 36 5.40 -2.26 4.38
CA ALA A 36 5.79 -3.23 3.35
C ALA A 36 6.83 -4.21 3.91
N TYR A 37 7.80 -3.71 4.66
CA TYR A 37 8.80 -4.55 5.32
C TYR A 37 8.16 -5.52 6.33
N ILE A 38 7.27 -5.02 7.18
CA ILE A 38 6.59 -5.85 8.19
C ILE A 38 5.86 -7.02 7.51
N LYS A 39 5.15 -6.75 6.43
CA LYS A 39 4.40 -7.77 5.70
C LYS A 39 5.33 -8.78 5.01
N ALA A 40 6.38 -8.30 4.36
CA ALA A 40 7.33 -9.17 3.67
C ALA A 40 8.11 -10.04 4.67
N TYR A 41 8.53 -9.46 5.78
CA TYR A 41 9.22 -10.18 6.85
C TYR A 41 8.34 -11.30 7.42
N SER A 42 7.11 -10.96 7.77
CA SER A 42 6.14 -11.92 8.33
C SER A 42 5.89 -13.09 7.36
N GLY A 43 5.64 -12.79 6.09
CA GLY A 43 5.42 -13.82 5.08
C GLY A 43 6.64 -14.70 4.84
N CYS A 44 7.83 -14.10 4.85
CA CYS A 44 9.08 -14.83 4.69
C CYS A 44 9.34 -15.78 5.87
N MET A 45 9.13 -15.31 7.09
CA MET A 45 9.32 -16.13 8.29
C MET A 45 8.32 -17.29 8.35
N GLU A 46 7.08 -17.07 7.99
CA GLU A 46 6.04 -18.10 8.02
C GLU A 46 6.19 -19.13 6.90
N SER A 47 6.62 -18.71 5.71
CA SER A 47 6.72 -19.60 4.55
C SER A 47 8.10 -20.24 4.37
N GLY A 48 9.15 -19.63 4.91
CA GLY A 48 10.53 -20.04 4.66
C GLY A 48 11.02 -19.73 3.25
N LEU A 49 10.28 -18.93 2.49
CA LEU A 49 10.56 -18.56 1.10
C LEU A 49 10.75 -17.06 0.98
N PRO A 50 11.43 -16.57 -0.08
CA PRO A 50 11.43 -15.15 -0.35
C PRO A 50 9.99 -14.64 -0.48
N CYS A 51 9.69 -13.53 0.20
CA CYS A 51 8.35 -12.97 0.20
C CYS A 51 8.37 -11.53 -0.32
N ILE A 52 7.42 -11.22 -1.21
CA ILE A 52 7.20 -9.88 -1.75
C ILE A 52 5.91 -9.35 -1.14
N ALA A 53 5.98 -8.15 -0.59
CA ALA A 53 4.80 -7.48 -0.07
C ALA A 53 4.83 -6.01 -0.47
N ASP A 54 3.67 -5.40 -0.54
CA ASP A 54 3.56 -3.98 -0.85
C ASP A 54 2.70 -3.27 0.18
N ASP A 55 2.90 -1.99 0.30
CA ASP A 55 2.00 -1.08 1.01
C ASP A 55 1.83 0.16 0.17
N SER A 56 0.60 0.59 -0.01
CA SER A 56 0.29 1.71 -0.87
C SER A 56 -0.83 2.55 -0.27
N GLY A 57 -0.90 3.78 -0.70
CA GLY A 57 -1.94 4.68 -0.26
C GLY A 57 -1.83 6.05 -0.91
N LEU A 58 -2.75 6.91 -0.51
CA LEU A 58 -2.89 8.26 -1.03
C LEU A 58 -2.36 9.26 0.00
N ALA A 59 -1.54 10.19 -0.44
CA ALA A 59 -1.06 11.30 0.39
C ALA A 59 -1.54 12.60 -0.24
N VAL A 60 -2.33 13.38 0.52
CA VAL A 60 -2.90 14.65 0.07
C VAL A 60 -2.14 15.79 0.76
N ASP A 61 -1.55 16.68 -0.05
CA ASP A 61 -0.68 17.73 0.47
C ASP A 61 -1.41 18.71 1.39
N TYR A 62 -2.63 19.11 1.04
CA TYR A 62 -3.44 20.01 1.86
C TYR A 62 -3.73 19.43 3.26
N LEU A 63 -3.80 18.11 3.36
CA LEU A 63 -4.09 17.42 4.62
C LEU A 63 -2.81 16.94 5.34
N GLY A 64 -1.65 17.48 4.97
CA GLY A 64 -0.39 17.10 5.60
C GLY A 64 0.04 15.67 5.32
N GLY A 65 -0.41 15.10 4.20
CA GLY A 65 -0.08 13.74 3.79
C GLY A 65 -1.14 12.70 4.13
N GLU A 66 -2.24 13.08 4.79
CA GLU A 66 -3.34 12.15 5.05
C GLU A 66 -4.05 11.78 3.74
N PRO A 67 -4.66 10.60 3.63
CA PRO A 67 -4.74 9.53 4.63
C PRO A 67 -3.45 8.71 4.83
N GLY A 68 -2.49 8.77 3.90
CA GLY A 68 -1.19 8.11 4.04
C GLY A 68 -1.32 6.61 4.29
N VAL A 69 -0.59 6.10 5.29
CA VAL A 69 -0.60 4.67 5.63
C VAL A 69 -1.97 4.17 6.12
N TYR A 70 -2.88 5.07 6.43
CA TYR A 70 -4.23 4.74 6.88
C TYR A 70 -5.26 4.73 5.74
N SER A 71 -4.82 4.82 4.47
CA SER A 71 -5.72 4.95 3.33
C SER A 71 -6.83 3.89 3.29
N ALA A 72 -6.51 2.63 3.55
CA ALA A 72 -7.50 1.55 3.49
C ALA A 72 -8.55 1.61 4.61
N ARG A 73 -8.27 2.34 5.68
CA ARG A 73 -9.15 2.43 6.85
C ARG A 73 -9.36 3.87 7.32
N TYR A 74 -9.30 4.82 6.39
CA TYR A 74 -9.35 6.25 6.71
C TYR A 74 -10.63 6.65 7.43
N ALA A 75 -11.76 6.07 7.07
CA ALA A 75 -13.05 6.29 7.75
C ALA A 75 -13.25 5.41 8.99
N GLY A 76 -12.23 4.66 9.39
CA GLY A 76 -12.27 3.78 10.56
C GLY A 76 -12.55 2.32 10.25
N GLU A 77 -13.06 2.01 9.07
CA GLU A 77 -13.41 0.65 8.66
C GLU A 77 -12.52 0.21 7.50
N HIS A 78 -11.75 -0.85 7.71
CA HIS A 78 -10.83 -1.37 6.71
C HIS A 78 -11.59 -1.87 5.47
N GLY A 79 -11.13 -1.43 4.29
CA GLY A 79 -11.70 -1.88 3.02
C GLY A 79 -13.00 -1.20 2.60
N ASN A 80 -13.52 -0.24 3.38
CA ASN A 80 -14.71 0.52 2.99
C ASN A 80 -14.30 1.73 2.14
N ASP A 81 -14.06 1.48 0.85
CA ASP A 81 -13.57 2.51 -0.07
C ASP A 81 -14.53 3.69 -0.21
N LYS A 82 -15.84 3.42 -0.23
CA LYS A 82 -16.84 4.48 -0.35
C LYS A 82 -16.79 5.43 0.84
N ALA A 83 -16.75 4.90 2.07
CA ALA A 83 -16.66 5.72 3.27
C ALA A 83 -15.33 6.47 3.35
N ASN A 84 -14.24 5.84 2.93
CA ASN A 84 -12.92 6.46 2.88
C ASN A 84 -12.91 7.63 1.90
N ASN A 85 -13.48 7.46 0.72
CA ASN A 85 -13.58 8.51 -0.30
C ASN A 85 -14.48 9.66 0.17
N GLU A 86 -15.62 9.34 0.79
CA GLU A 86 -16.54 10.36 1.33
C GLU A 86 -15.86 11.20 2.41
N LYS A 87 -15.12 10.57 3.33
CA LYS A 87 -14.38 11.29 4.36
C LYS A 87 -13.33 12.22 3.75
N LEU A 88 -12.60 11.74 2.75
CA LEU A 88 -11.58 12.52 2.05
C LEU A 88 -12.20 13.75 1.38
N LEU A 89 -13.27 13.56 0.61
CA LEU A 89 -13.95 14.65 -0.10
C LEU A 89 -14.52 15.67 0.88
N LYS A 90 -15.05 15.21 2.00
CA LYS A 90 -15.59 16.09 3.04
C LYS A 90 -14.50 16.96 3.67
N LYS A 91 -13.32 16.40 3.93
CA LYS A 91 -12.18 17.15 4.45
C LYS A 91 -11.64 18.18 3.48
N LEU A 92 -11.84 17.96 2.18
CA LEU A 92 -11.42 18.87 1.12
C LEU A 92 -12.53 19.82 0.67
N ALA A 93 -13.68 19.79 1.33
CA ALA A 93 -14.80 20.71 0.98
C ALA A 93 -14.32 22.16 1.12
N GLY A 94 -14.56 22.96 0.08
CA GLY A 94 -14.15 24.36 0.05
C GLY A 94 -12.70 24.59 -0.36
N VAL A 95 -11.93 23.54 -0.62
CA VAL A 95 -10.55 23.65 -1.09
C VAL A 95 -10.53 23.76 -2.60
N ASP A 96 -9.84 24.76 -3.15
CA ASP A 96 -9.71 24.95 -4.58
C ASP A 96 -8.97 23.78 -5.23
N TYR A 97 -9.30 23.49 -6.50
CA TYR A 97 -8.70 22.37 -7.23
C TYR A 97 -7.16 22.44 -7.25
N GLU A 98 -6.62 23.63 -7.40
CA GLU A 98 -5.17 23.83 -7.43
C GLU A 98 -4.47 23.46 -6.12
N ASP A 99 -5.20 23.49 -5.00
CA ASP A 99 -4.68 23.14 -3.67
C ASP A 99 -4.94 21.66 -3.30
N ARG A 100 -5.49 20.89 -4.22
CA ARG A 100 -5.83 19.46 -4.00
C ARG A 100 -4.76 18.50 -4.53
N THR A 101 -3.51 18.96 -4.59
CA THR A 101 -2.41 18.11 -5.06
C THR A 101 -2.24 16.91 -4.14
N ALA A 102 -2.02 15.76 -4.74
CA ALA A 102 -1.90 14.50 -4.02
C ALA A 102 -1.03 13.52 -4.83
N ARG A 103 -0.65 12.44 -4.21
CA ARG A 103 0.09 11.37 -4.88
C ARG A 103 -0.30 10.02 -4.34
N PHE A 104 -0.36 9.04 -5.23
CA PHE A 104 -0.37 7.65 -4.83
C PHE A 104 1.06 7.21 -4.59
N VAL A 105 1.29 6.57 -3.45
CA VAL A 105 2.58 6.02 -3.08
C VAL A 105 2.45 4.50 -3.00
N CYS A 106 3.40 3.78 -3.59
CA CYS A 106 3.48 2.34 -3.48
C CYS A 106 4.90 1.95 -3.08
N CYS A 107 5.03 1.20 -2.01
CA CYS A 107 6.30 0.64 -1.57
C CYS A 107 6.23 -0.87 -1.68
N VAL A 108 7.27 -1.47 -2.27
CA VAL A 108 7.37 -2.92 -2.42
C VAL A 108 8.61 -3.37 -1.68
N CYS A 109 8.47 -4.40 -0.84
CA CYS A 109 9.58 -5.01 -0.13
C CYS A 109 9.69 -6.47 -0.52
N VAL A 110 10.91 -6.91 -0.82
CA VAL A 110 11.25 -8.32 -0.99
C VAL A 110 12.13 -8.71 0.19
N HIS A 111 11.73 -9.72 0.95
CA HIS A 111 12.51 -10.24 2.08
C HIS A 111 12.92 -11.67 1.82
N PHE A 112 14.21 -11.97 2.04
CA PHE A 112 14.78 -13.28 1.80
C PHE A 112 14.98 -14.03 3.12
N PRO A 113 14.96 -15.38 3.10
CA PRO A 113 15.14 -16.18 4.32
C PRO A 113 16.49 -15.97 5.04
N ASP A 114 17.52 -15.50 4.32
CA ASP A 114 18.83 -15.20 4.92
C ASP A 114 18.92 -13.84 5.62
N GLY A 115 17.82 -13.09 5.66
CA GLY A 115 17.75 -11.79 6.31
C GLY A 115 17.95 -10.59 5.38
N ARG A 116 18.35 -10.81 4.14
CA ARG A 116 18.47 -9.71 3.16
C ARG A 116 17.10 -9.21 2.74
N TYR A 117 17.01 -7.95 2.41
CA TYR A 117 15.77 -7.38 1.88
C TYR A 117 16.05 -6.19 0.98
N LEU A 118 15.07 -5.85 0.15
CA LEU A 118 15.11 -4.70 -0.74
C LEU A 118 13.77 -3.98 -0.66
N VAL A 119 13.80 -2.66 -0.55
CA VAL A 119 12.59 -1.83 -0.55
C VAL A 119 12.68 -0.83 -1.70
N VAL A 120 11.60 -0.75 -2.48
CA VAL A 120 11.49 0.17 -3.62
C VAL A 120 10.23 1.01 -3.43
N ARG A 121 10.32 2.30 -3.70
CA ARG A 121 9.20 3.24 -3.60
C ARG A 121 8.91 3.86 -4.96
N GLY A 122 7.63 3.84 -5.35
CA GLY A 122 7.12 4.54 -6.52
C GLY A 122 6.01 5.51 -6.13
N LYS A 123 5.77 6.51 -6.98
CA LYS A 123 4.68 7.46 -6.76
C LYS A 123 4.06 7.88 -8.09
N CYS A 124 2.77 8.27 -8.02
CA CYS A 124 2.05 8.85 -9.15
C CYS A 124 1.36 10.11 -8.65
N GLU A 125 1.72 11.27 -9.18
CA GLU A 125 1.21 12.55 -8.73
C GLU A 125 -0.03 12.98 -9.52
N GLY A 126 -0.94 13.69 -8.84
CA GLY A 126 -2.17 14.17 -9.42
C GLY A 126 -2.90 15.12 -8.48
N LYS A 127 -4.18 15.26 -8.70
CA LYS A 127 -5.05 16.11 -7.89
C LYS A 127 -6.35 15.37 -7.57
N ILE A 128 -6.91 15.66 -6.38
CA ILE A 128 -8.18 15.08 -5.96
C ILE A 128 -9.32 15.86 -6.63
N GLY A 129 -10.23 15.15 -7.27
CA GLY A 129 -11.43 15.73 -7.85
C GLY A 129 -12.44 16.18 -6.79
N PHE A 130 -13.57 16.72 -7.24
CA PHE A 130 -14.62 17.20 -6.34
C PHE A 130 -15.64 16.12 -6.01
N GLU A 131 -15.67 15.03 -6.78
CA GLU A 131 -16.59 13.92 -6.60
C GLU A 131 -15.90 12.61 -6.97
N GLU A 132 -16.45 11.52 -6.47
CA GLU A 132 -15.96 10.18 -6.79
C GLU A 132 -16.28 9.82 -8.24
N LYS A 133 -15.29 9.36 -8.98
CA LYS A 133 -15.44 8.92 -10.38
C LYS A 133 -14.94 7.49 -10.53
N GLY A 134 -15.85 6.56 -10.50
CA GLY A 134 -15.56 5.16 -10.76
C GLY A 134 -14.65 4.50 -9.77
#